data_62955ef7ff490e9c58da91b45bb9fd40
#
_entry.id   62955ef7ff490e9c58da91b45bb9fd40
#
_cell.length_a   1.000
_cell.length_b   1.000
_cell.length_c   1.000
_cell.angle_alpha   90.00
_cell.angle_beta   90.00
_cell.angle_gamma   90.00
#
_symmetry.space_group_name_H-M   'P 1'
#
loop_
_entity.id
_entity.type
_entity.pdbx_description
1 polymer ?
#
loop_
_entity_poly.entity_id
_entity_poly.type
_entity_poly.pdbx_seq_one_letter_code
_entity_poly.pdbx_strand_id
1 'polypeptide(L)'
;MNPYLFGLLPDSEDQRKAIAAEFDVRPNNAVALLSHIGLDCPGGVQFCAEEDVNAVLHRTSEYRPIGDHEIALRLKSIRDDRDASWMGLDESWSLGGNQGKFALALIDGRWCECVGSSPTTHIFKNGVIGFKLEALNEFVCMKSAQRAGIATANVEYRMFEDEPALIVERYDRMKVEDGTIRRLHQEDLCQALGVMPAKSHGRRRPDHPRHSRAPHKYEPPST
;
A
#
# COMPACT_ATOMS: atom_id res chain seq x y z
N MET A 1 16.53 10.99 9.23
CA MET A 1 15.48 10.09 8.70
C MET A 1 15.09 10.60 7.33
N ASN A 2 14.92 9.71 6.34
CA ASN A 2 14.55 10.10 4.98
C ASN A 2 13.01 10.02 4.84
N PRO A 3 12.29 11.14 4.62
CA PRO A 3 10.84 11.17 4.52
C PRO A 3 10.28 10.27 3.42
N TYR A 4 10.98 10.18 2.30
CA TYR A 4 10.58 9.32 1.19
C TYR A 4 10.49 7.85 1.60
N LEU A 5 11.54 7.30 2.22
CA LEU A 5 11.57 5.90 2.65
C LEU A 5 10.55 5.61 3.75
N PHE A 6 10.35 6.55 4.68
CA PHE A 6 9.34 6.39 5.72
C PHE A 6 7.90 6.48 5.19
N GLY A 7 7.65 7.22 4.10
CA GLY A 7 6.35 7.25 3.42
C GLY A 7 5.96 5.93 2.75
N LEU A 8 6.94 5.05 2.51
CA LEU A 8 6.70 3.70 1.97
C LEU A 8 6.33 2.68 3.06
N LEU A 9 6.60 2.97 4.33
CA LEU A 9 6.37 2.08 5.48
C LEU A 9 5.06 2.41 6.19
N PRO A 10 4.48 1.47 6.97
CA PRO A 10 3.36 1.79 7.85
C PRO A 10 3.68 2.96 8.78
N ASP A 11 2.70 3.88 8.96
CA ASP A 11 2.85 5.05 9.85
C ASP A 11 2.88 4.63 11.32
N SER A 12 2.22 3.53 11.69
CA SER A 12 2.22 2.99 13.04
C SER A 12 3.61 2.52 13.45
N GLU A 13 4.12 3.05 14.57
CA GLU A 13 5.38 2.59 15.14
C GLU A 13 5.31 1.13 15.60
N ASP A 14 4.14 0.72 16.12
CA ASP A 14 3.96 -0.63 16.64
C ASP A 14 3.90 -1.67 15.50
N GLN A 15 3.29 -1.33 14.36
CA GLN A 15 3.39 -2.15 13.15
C GLN A 15 4.84 -2.28 12.65
N ARG A 16 5.60 -1.18 12.64
CA ARG A 16 7.02 -1.25 12.25
C ARG A 16 7.85 -2.06 13.25
N LYS A 17 7.51 -2.04 14.55
CA LYS A 17 8.14 -2.90 15.55
C LYS A 17 7.83 -4.38 15.33
N ALA A 18 6.57 -4.72 14.99
CA ALA A 18 6.17 -6.09 14.70
C ALA A 18 6.94 -6.64 13.48
N ILE A 19 6.97 -5.88 12.37
CA ILE A 19 7.77 -6.24 11.18
C ILE A 19 9.26 -6.34 11.52
N ALA A 20 9.80 -5.39 12.28
CA ALA A 20 11.20 -5.38 12.67
C ALA A 20 11.60 -6.60 13.51
N ALA A 21 10.70 -7.06 14.39
CA ALA A 21 10.91 -8.25 15.20
C ALA A 21 10.92 -9.53 14.36
N GLU A 22 10.09 -9.60 13.32
CA GLU A 22 10.05 -10.76 12.40
C GLU A 22 11.38 -10.96 11.66
N PHE A 23 12.05 -9.87 11.27
CA PHE A 23 13.30 -9.89 10.50
C PHE A 23 14.55 -9.57 11.33
N ASP A 24 14.44 -9.46 12.66
CA ASP A 24 15.53 -9.09 13.56
C ASP A 24 16.27 -7.79 13.15
N VAL A 25 15.50 -6.77 12.75
CA VAL A 25 16.02 -5.46 12.34
C VAL A 25 15.51 -4.34 13.27
N ARG A 26 16.08 -3.14 13.16
CA ARG A 26 15.64 -1.99 13.97
C ARG A 26 14.43 -1.32 13.32
N PRO A 27 13.34 -1.00 14.07
CA PRO A 27 12.12 -0.39 13.53
C PRO A 27 12.31 1.02 12.95
N ASN A 28 13.39 1.70 13.29
CA ASN A 28 13.71 3.03 12.77
C ASN A 28 14.68 2.98 11.57
N ASN A 29 15.11 1.81 11.15
CA ASN A 29 15.95 1.64 9.98
C ASN A 29 15.07 1.30 8.76
N ALA A 30 14.60 2.35 8.07
CA ALA A 30 13.72 2.19 6.92
C ALA A 30 14.35 1.36 5.78
N VAL A 31 15.66 1.47 5.57
CA VAL A 31 16.37 0.68 4.55
C VAL A 31 16.34 -0.80 4.89
N ALA A 32 16.65 -1.15 6.16
CA ALA A 32 16.64 -2.54 6.59
C ALA A 32 15.22 -3.15 6.55
N LEU A 33 14.18 -2.38 6.93
CA LEU A 33 12.79 -2.86 6.78
C LEU A 33 12.45 -3.08 5.31
N LEU A 34 12.70 -2.10 4.46
CA LEU A 34 12.36 -2.17 3.04
C LEU A 34 13.13 -3.25 2.28
N SER A 35 14.36 -3.61 2.71
CA SER A 35 15.08 -4.74 2.10
C SER A 35 14.35 -6.08 2.26
N HIS A 36 13.48 -6.21 3.26
CA HIS A 36 12.67 -7.42 3.48
C HIS A 36 11.26 -7.32 2.89
N ILE A 37 10.60 -6.15 3.02
CA ILE A 37 9.19 -6.00 2.62
C ILE A 37 8.99 -5.09 1.40
N GLY A 38 10.05 -4.60 0.78
CA GLY A 38 10.00 -3.55 -0.24
C GLY A 38 9.97 -4.03 -1.68
N LEU A 39 9.69 -5.30 -1.96
CA LEU A 39 9.62 -5.79 -3.35
C LEU A 39 8.36 -5.31 -4.09
N ASP A 40 7.32 -4.87 -3.37
CA ASP A 40 6.12 -4.25 -3.96
C ASP A 40 5.69 -3.02 -3.15
N CYS A 41 6.39 -1.91 -3.31
CA CYS A 41 6.08 -0.62 -2.70
C CYS A 41 5.00 0.16 -3.49
N PRO A 42 4.44 1.24 -2.89
CA PRO A 42 3.76 2.28 -3.64
C PRO A 42 4.66 2.86 -4.72
N GLY A 43 4.10 3.06 -5.90
CA GLY A 43 4.85 3.56 -7.04
C GLY A 43 5.70 2.52 -7.76
N GLY A 44 6.76 2.98 -8.42
CA GLY A 44 7.63 2.19 -9.28
C GLY A 44 8.91 1.68 -8.62
N VAL A 45 9.08 1.88 -7.31
CA VAL A 45 10.31 1.50 -6.60
C VAL A 45 10.22 0.10 -6.00
N GLN A 46 11.35 -0.59 -5.98
CA GLN A 46 11.52 -1.89 -5.33
C GLN A 46 12.82 -1.87 -4.54
N PHE A 47 12.82 -2.53 -3.39
CA PHE A 47 14.00 -2.67 -2.53
C PHE A 47 14.30 -4.15 -2.36
N CYS A 48 15.53 -4.53 -2.55
CA CYS A 48 16.03 -5.88 -2.29
C CYS A 48 17.51 -5.80 -1.88
N ALA A 49 18.07 -6.90 -1.40
CA ALA A 49 19.49 -7.01 -1.19
C ALA A 49 20.24 -6.98 -2.53
N GLU A 50 21.53 -6.57 -2.54
CA GLU A 50 22.32 -6.42 -3.77
C GLU A 50 22.45 -7.74 -4.52
N GLU A 51 22.64 -8.83 -3.81
CA GLU A 51 22.71 -10.20 -4.33
C GLU A 51 21.44 -10.65 -5.05
N ASP A 52 20.27 -10.10 -4.68
CA ASP A 52 18.97 -10.49 -5.24
C ASP A 52 18.54 -9.67 -6.46
N VAL A 53 19.25 -8.60 -6.79
CA VAL A 53 18.88 -7.66 -7.88
C VAL A 53 18.61 -8.39 -9.19
N ASN A 54 19.49 -9.30 -9.59
CA ASN A 54 19.34 -10.06 -10.83
C ASN A 54 18.09 -10.95 -10.81
N ALA A 55 17.83 -11.61 -9.69
CA ALA A 55 16.65 -12.46 -9.53
C ALA A 55 15.36 -11.62 -9.59
N VAL A 56 15.34 -10.45 -8.95
CA VAL A 56 14.18 -9.53 -8.96
C VAL A 56 13.91 -8.98 -10.35
N LEU A 57 14.94 -8.57 -11.10
CA LEU A 57 14.79 -7.99 -12.44
C LEU A 57 14.32 -8.99 -13.51
N HIS A 58 14.69 -10.27 -13.38
CA HIS A 58 14.38 -11.30 -14.38
C HIS A 58 13.30 -12.29 -13.91
N ARG A 59 12.68 -12.05 -12.76
CA ARG A 59 11.64 -12.91 -12.22
C ARG A 59 10.34 -12.75 -13.00
N THR A 60 9.74 -13.86 -13.40
CA THR A 60 8.36 -13.90 -13.88
C THR A 60 7.41 -13.68 -12.69
N SER A 61 6.32 -12.94 -12.93
CA SER A 61 5.28 -12.80 -11.91
C SER A 61 4.63 -14.13 -11.58
N GLU A 62 4.50 -14.42 -10.29
CA GLU A 62 3.87 -15.62 -9.77
C GLU A 62 2.70 -15.21 -8.86
N TYR A 63 1.53 -15.80 -9.10
CA TYR A 63 0.31 -15.50 -8.37
C TYR A 63 -0.33 -16.80 -7.88
N ARG A 64 -0.66 -16.87 -6.58
CA ARG A 64 -1.33 -18.02 -5.96
C ARG A 64 -2.78 -17.66 -5.68
N PRO A 65 -3.77 -18.35 -6.29
CA PRO A 65 -5.18 -18.10 -6.00
C PRO A 65 -5.48 -18.24 -4.51
N ILE A 66 -6.27 -17.30 -3.99
CA ILE A 66 -6.73 -17.27 -2.60
C ILE A 66 -8.27 -17.22 -2.58
N GLY A 67 -8.89 -17.97 -1.68
CA GLY A 67 -10.35 -18.07 -1.56
C GLY A 67 -10.96 -17.01 -0.64
N ASP A 68 -12.28 -16.89 -0.69
CA ASP A 68 -13.03 -15.94 0.14
C ASP A 68 -12.82 -16.20 1.65
N HIS A 69 -12.64 -17.46 2.04
CA HIS A 69 -12.36 -17.84 3.43
C HIS A 69 -11.03 -17.28 3.94
N GLU A 70 -9.95 -17.47 3.18
CA GLU A 70 -8.62 -16.97 3.54
C GLU A 70 -8.59 -15.44 3.58
N ILE A 71 -9.33 -14.78 2.65
CA ILE A 71 -9.48 -13.33 2.66
C ILE A 71 -10.24 -12.89 3.93
N ALA A 72 -11.30 -13.58 4.32
CA ALA A 72 -12.03 -13.30 5.56
C ALA A 72 -11.14 -13.45 6.80
N LEU A 73 -10.30 -14.47 6.87
CA LEU A 73 -9.33 -14.66 7.97
C LEU A 73 -8.33 -13.49 8.05
N ARG A 74 -7.80 -13.01 6.92
CA ARG A 74 -6.92 -11.84 6.89
C ARG A 74 -7.63 -10.56 7.33
N LEU A 75 -8.86 -10.33 6.85
CA LEU A 75 -9.68 -9.20 7.27
C LEU A 75 -9.95 -9.22 8.77
N LYS A 76 -10.27 -10.38 9.32
CA LYS A 76 -10.44 -10.58 10.77
C LYS A 76 -9.16 -10.28 11.54
N SER A 77 -8.02 -10.78 11.06
CA SER A 77 -6.72 -10.55 11.70
C SER A 77 -6.39 -9.06 11.81
N ILE A 78 -6.53 -8.28 10.73
CA ILE A 78 -6.27 -6.83 10.76
C ILE A 78 -7.30 -6.05 11.58
N ARG A 79 -8.49 -6.60 11.81
CA ARG A 79 -9.49 -6.01 12.69
C ARG A 79 -9.17 -6.28 14.17
N ASP A 80 -8.76 -7.50 14.50
CA ASP A 80 -8.60 -7.95 15.88
C ASP A 80 -7.22 -7.57 16.45
N ASP A 81 -6.20 -7.45 15.60
CA ASP A 81 -4.85 -7.09 16.00
C ASP A 81 -4.26 -6.02 15.07
N ARG A 82 -4.00 -4.83 15.64
CA ARG A 82 -3.36 -3.71 14.90
C ARG A 82 -1.89 -3.96 14.61
N ASP A 83 -1.27 -4.85 15.34
CA ASP A 83 0.17 -5.08 15.31
C ASP A 83 0.52 -6.37 14.56
N ALA A 84 -0.48 -7.10 14.05
CA ALA A 84 -0.26 -8.30 13.27
C ALA A 84 0.51 -8.00 11.98
N SER A 85 1.50 -8.83 11.67
CA SER A 85 2.05 -8.92 10.32
C SER A 85 0.99 -9.55 9.42
N TRP A 86 0.56 -8.84 8.40
CA TRP A 86 -0.54 -9.26 7.51
C TRP A 86 -0.05 -9.87 6.21
N MET A 87 1.26 -10.02 6.09
CA MET A 87 1.90 -10.62 4.93
C MET A 87 1.90 -12.14 5.03
N GLY A 88 1.61 -12.81 3.91
CA GLY A 88 1.90 -14.23 3.77
C GLY A 88 3.41 -14.48 3.76
N LEU A 89 3.82 -15.73 4.01
CA LEU A 89 5.24 -16.12 4.12
C LEU A 89 6.09 -15.74 2.91
N ASP A 90 5.51 -15.72 1.71
CA ASP A 90 6.19 -15.43 0.45
C ASP A 90 5.85 -14.06 -0.12
N GLU A 91 5.07 -13.24 0.60
CA GLU A 91 4.69 -11.89 0.20
C GLU A 91 5.74 -10.88 0.66
N SER A 92 5.98 -9.87 -0.16
CA SER A 92 6.90 -8.76 0.16
C SER A 92 6.37 -7.46 -0.41
N TRP A 93 5.34 -6.90 0.24
CA TRP A 93 4.78 -5.60 -0.09
C TRP A 93 4.85 -4.64 1.09
N SER A 94 4.97 -3.35 0.80
CA SER A 94 4.95 -2.28 1.80
C SER A 94 3.91 -1.25 1.42
N LEU A 95 3.06 -0.88 2.36
CA LEU A 95 2.00 0.11 2.17
C LEU A 95 2.01 1.11 3.32
N GLY A 96 2.12 2.39 2.99
CA GLY A 96 2.02 3.49 3.95
C GLY A 96 0.64 3.61 4.61
N GLY A 97 0.54 4.45 5.64
CA GLY A 97 -0.69 4.75 6.38
C GLY A 97 -0.86 3.96 7.67
N ASN A 98 -1.79 4.41 8.51
CA ASN A 98 -1.98 3.93 9.89
C ASN A 98 -3.09 2.88 10.05
N GLN A 99 -3.90 2.67 9.01
CA GLN A 99 -5.00 1.70 9.02
C GLN A 99 -4.50 0.32 8.62
N GLY A 100 -5.02 -0.73 9.28
CA GLY A 100 -4.81 -2.12 8.90
C GLY A 100 -5.25 -2.38 7.45
N LYS A 101 -4.37 -3.00 6.67
CA LYS A 101 -4.61 -3.30 5.26
C LYS A 101 -3.69 -4.42 4.80
N PHE A 102 -4.08 -5.09 3.74
CA PHE A 102 -3.22 -5.98 2.96
C PHE A 102 -3.46 -5.79 1.47
N ALA A 103 -2.63 -6.38 0.64
CA ALA A 103 -2.73 -6.23 -0.81
C ALA A 103 -2.80 -7.59 -1.51
N LEU A 104 -3.62 -7.67 -2.55
CA LEU A 104 -3.75 -8.84 -3.43
C LEU A 104 -3.72 -8.38 -4.89
N ALA A 105 -3.57 -9.34 -5.80
CA ALA A 105 -3.78 -9.12 -7.23
C ALA A 105 -5.10 -9.74 -7.69
N LEU A 106 -5.80 -9.06 -8.60
CA LEU A 106 -6.94 -9.62 -9.33
C LEU A 106 -6.45 -10.10 -10.69
N ILE A 107 -6.28 -11.41 -10.84
CA ILE A 107 -5.80 -12.05 -12.07
C ILE A 107 -6.91 -12.93 -12.65
N ASP A 108 -7.33 -12.60 -13.85
CA ASP A 108 -8.38 -13.31 -14.59
C ASP A 108 -9.65 -13.58 -13.75
N GLY A 109 -10.05 -12.54 -12.98
CA GLY A 109 -11.24 -12.56 -12.13
C GLY A 109 -11.08 -13.31 -10.81
N ARG A 110 -9.87 -13.77 -10.46
CA ARG A 110 -9.57 -14.44 -9.19
C ARG A 110 -8.62 -13.62 -8.34
N TRP A 111 -8.87 -13.57 -7.03
CA TRP A 111 -7.95 -13.00 -6.07
C TRP A 111 -6.75 -13.90 -5.90
N CYS A 112 -5.57 -13.30 -5.87
CA CYS A 112 -4.31 -14.01 -5.75
C CYS A 112 -3.37 -13.30 -4.78
N GLU A 113 -2.65 -14.07 -4.00
CA GLU A 113 -1.42 -13.67 -3.32
C GLU A 113 -0.33 -13.42 -4.34
N CYS A 114 0.51 -12.43 -4.08
CA CYS A 114 1.62 -12.05 -4.94
C CYS A 114 2.92 -12.61 -4.37
N VAL A 115 3.55 -13.53 -5.07
CA VAL A 115 4.79 -14.15 -4.62
C VAL A 115 5.98 -13.24 -4.92
N GLY A 116 6.77 -12.92 -3.90
CA GLY A 116 7.99 -12.11 -4.02
C GLY A 116 7.74 -10.72 -4.61
N SER A 117 8.33 -10.47 -5.79
CA SER A 117 8.23 -9.16 -6.46
C SER A 117 7.02 -9.02 -7.40
N SER A 118 6.09 -9.98 -7.39
CA SER A 118 4.87 -9.90 -8.22
C SER A 118 4.01 -8.72 -7.79
N PRO A 119 3.56 -7.85 -8.71
CA PRO A 119 2.83 -6.64 -8.34
C PRO A 119 1.41 -6.95 -7.84
N THR A 120 1.05 -6.38 -6.69
CA THR A 120 -0.34 -6.35 -6.23
C THR A 120 -1.15 -5.32 -7.00
N THR A 121 -2.46 -5.50 -7.13
CA THR A 121 -3.35 -4.61 -7.89
C THR A 121 -4.43 -3.94 -7.04
N HIS A 122 -4.71 -4.47 -5.86
CA HIS A 122 -5.76 -3.98 -4.98
C HIS A 122 -5.32 -3.97 -3.53
N ILE A 123 -5.84 -3.01 -2.78
CA ILE A 123 -5.64 -2.87 -1.33
C ILE A 123 -6.97 -3.19 -0.64
N PHE A 124 -6.92 -4.06 0.35
CA PHE A 124 -8.04 -4.47 1.18
C PHE A 124 -7.97 -3.80 2.55
N LYS A 125 -9.07 -3.24 3.00
CA LYS A 125 -9.21 -2.60 4.32
C LYS A 125 -10.51 -3.05 4.97
N ASN A 126 -10.48 -3.32 6.27
CA ASN A 126 -11.68 -3.67 7.05
C ASN A 126 -12.20 -2.51 7.93
N GLY A 127 -11.57 -1.37 7.89
CA GLY A 127 -11.90 -0.25 8.76
C GLY A 127 -10.92 -0.07 9.92
N VAL A 128 -11.26 0.77 10.88
CA VAL A 128 -10.44 1.08 12.06
C VAL A 128 -11.10 0.53 13.31
N ILE A 129 -10.33 -0.10 14.20
CA ILE A 129 -10.79 -0.63 15.46
C ILE A 129 -11.47 0.49 16.29
N GLY A 130 -12.68 0.23 16.76
CA GLY A 130 -13.46 1.18 17.55
C GLY A 130 -14.39 2.08 16.74
N PHE A 131 -14.31 2.05 15.41
CA PHE A 131 -15.27 2.75 14.54
C PHE A 131 -16.14 1.73 13.80
N LYS A 132 -17.44 1.90 13.91
CA LYS A 132 -18.40 1.06 13.18
C LYS A 132 -18.53 1.53 11.75
N LEU A 133 -18.64 0.59 10.80
CA LEU A 133 -18.94 0.84 9.39
C LEU A 133 -17.93 1.76 8.68
N GLU A 134 -16.67 1.82 9.12
CA GLU A 134 -15.69 2.72 8.52
C GLU A 134 -15.38 2.36 7.06
N ALA A 135 -15.21 1.07 6.75
CA ALA A 135 -15.03 0.61 5.38
C ALA A 135 -16.20 1.04 4.46
N LEU A 136 -17.44 0.95 4.96
CA LEU A 136 -18.62 1.42 4.24
C LEU A 136 -18.62 2.95 4.10
N ASN A 137 -18.25 3.68 5.15
CA ASN A 137 -18.18 5.14 5.11
C ASN A 137 -17.13 5.62 4.10
N GLU A 138 -15.92 5.03 4.09
CA GLU A 138 -14.88 5.35 3.13
C GLU A 138 -15.36 5.03 1.70
N PHE A 139 -16.01 3.89 1.49
CA PHE A 139 -16.61 3.54 0.20
C PHE A 139 -17.63 4.59 -0.27
N VAL A 140 -18.59 4.97 0.60
CA VAL A 140 -19.62 5.97 0.25
C VAL A 140 -18.98 7.31 -0.08
N CYS A 141 -18.01 7.77 0.71
CA CYS A 141 -17.29 9.03 0.46
C CYS A 141 -16.56 9.02 -0.89
N MET A 142 -15.81 7.95 -1.19
CA MET A 142 -15.09 7.83 -2.46
C MET A 142 -16.04 7.74 -3.65
N LYS A 143 -17.14 6.98 -3.55
CA LYS A 143 -18.17 6.92 -4.60
C LYS A 143 -18.88 8.26 -4.80
N SER A 144 -19.13 9.01 -3.72
CA SER A 144 -19.73 10.34 -3.80
C SER A 144 -18.80 11.33 -4.48
N ALA A 145 -17.50 11.32 -4.14
CA ALA A 145 -16.49 12.14 -4.80
C ALA A 145 -16.39 11.81 -6.29
N GLN A 146 -16.37 10.52 -6.64
CA GLN A 146 -16.36 10.07 -8.04
C GLN A 146 -17.57 10.59 -8.81
N ARG A 147 -18.80 10.50 -8.22
CA ARG A 147 -20.03 11.04 -8.81
C ARG A 147 -20.02 12.56 -8.96
N ALA A 148 -19.31 13.25 -8.08
CA ALA A 148 -19.10 14.70 -8.15
C ALA A 148 -18.02 15.11 -9.19
N GLY A 149 -17.44 14.16 -9.93
CA GLY A 149 -16.42 14.44 -10.95
C GLY A 149 -15.00 14.59 -10.39
N ILE A 150 -14.77 14.23 -9.11
CA ILE A 150 -13.44 14.24 -8.52
C ILE A 150 -12.75 12.93 -8.89
N ALA A 151 -11.54 12.99 -9.44
CA ALA A 151 -10.74 11.82 -9.75
C ALA A 151 -10.40 11.05 -8.46
N THR A 152 -10.90 9.83 -8.36
CA THR A 152 -10.68 8.94 -7.23
C THR A 152 -10.32 7.55 -7.73
N ALA A 153 -9.61 6.76 -6.92
CA ALA A 153 -9.38 5.35 -7.21
C ALA A 153 -10.73 4.60 -7.31
N ASN A 154 -10.77 3.56 -8.13
CA ASN A 154 -11.92 2.67 -8.15
C ASN A 154 -12.03 1.92 -6.83
N VAL A 155 -13.25 1.80 -6.32
CA VAL A 155 -13.51 1.12 -5.05
C VAL A 155 -14.70 0.18 -5.16
N GLU A 156 -14.62 -0.92 -4.44
CA GLU A 156 -15.68 -1.88 -4.21
C GLU A 156 -15.87 -2.09 -2.71
N TYR A 157 -17.12 -2.28 -2.28
CA TYR A 157 -17.44 -2.75 -0.93
C TYR A 157 -18.03 -4.15 -1.05
N ARG A 158 -17.39 -5.12 -0.38
CA ARG A 158 -17.78 -6.52 -0.46
C ARG A 158 -17.69 -7.18 0.91
N MET A 159 -18.57 -8.15 1.13
CA MET A 159 -18.47 -9.06 2.28
C MET A 159 -17.72 -10.32 1.86
N PHE A 160 -16.76 -10.72 2.67
CA PHE A 160 -16.10 -12.02 2.63
C PHE A 160 -16.52 -12.78 3.88
N GLU A 161 -17.43 -13.75 3.74
CA GLU A 161 -18.17 -14.31 4.87
C GLU A 161 -18.82 -13.17 5.70
N ASP A 162 -18.46 -13.04 6.98
CA ASP A 162 -18.97 -12.00 7.88
C ASP A 162 -18.06 -10.76 7.96
N GLU A 163 -16.96 -10.72 7.19
CA GLU A 163 -15.99 -9.63 7.23
C GLU A 163 -16.20 -8.62 6.09
N PRO A 164 -16.50 -7.37 6.41
CA PRO A 164 -16.62 -6.32 5.42
C PRO A 164 -15.25 -5.90 4.90
N ALA A 165 -15.15 -5.65 3.60
CA ALA A 165 -13.95 -5.12 2.97
C ALA A 165 -14.27 -3.89 2.11
N LEU A 166 -13.47 -2.84 2.26
CA LEU A 166 -13.25 -1.86 1.21
C LEU A 166 -12.07 -2.33 0.38
N ILE A 167 -12.31 -2.53 -0.91
CA ILE A 167 -11.32 -2.93 -1.89
C ILE A 167 -11.01 -1.70 -2.75
N VAL A 168 -9.75 -1.29 -2.78
CA VAL A 168 -9.29 -0.11 -3.52
C VAL A 168 -8.37 -0.58 -4.65
N GLU A 169 -8.74 -0.30 -5.90
CA GLU A 169 -7.87 -0.53 -7.04
C GLU A 169 -6.66 0.41 -6.98
N ARG A 170 -5.48 -0.14 -7.14
CA ARG A 170 -4.23 0.61 -7.13
C ARG A 170 -4.07 1.39 -8.43
N TYR A 171 -4.11 2.72 -8.36
CA TYR A 171 -3.90 3.60 -9.51
C TYR A 171 -2.45 3.64 -10.00
N ASP A 172 -1.51 3.15 -9.17
CA ASP A 172 -0.09 3.03 -9.48
C ASP A 172 0.27 1.68 -10.13
N ARG A 173 -0.74 0.97 -10.64
CA ARG A 173 -0.62 -0.30 -11.38
C ARG A 173 -1.35 -0.18 -12.70
N MET A 174 -0.70 -0.63 -13.76
CA MET A 174 -1.26 -0.61 -15.12
C MET A 174 -1.12 -1.99 -15.77
N LYS A 175 -2.25 -2.59 -16.13
CA LYS A 175 -2.25 -3.81 -16.94
C LYS A 175 -1.94 -3.42 -18.40
N VAL A 176 -0.92 -4.03 -19.00
CA VAL A 176 -0.54 -3.84 -20.41
C VAL A 176 -1.10 -4.96 -21.28
N GLU A 177 -1.01 -4.79 -22.61
CA GLU A 177 -1.64 -5.69 -23.59
C GLU A 177 -1.16 -7.15 -23.49
N ASP A 178 0.09 -7.37 -23.10
CA ASP A 178 0.67 -8.70 -22.89
C ASP A 178 0.21 -9.39 -21.58
N GLY A 179 -0.67 -8.73 -20.81
CA GLY A 179 -1.18 -9.21 -19.54
C GLY A 179 -0.29 -8.91 -18.35
N THR A 180 0.90 -8.35 -18.56
CA THR A 180 1.78 -7.95 -17.45
C THR A 180 1.24 -6.72 -16.71
N ILE A 181 1.62 -6.59 -15.43
CA ILE A 181 1.26 -5.45 -14.59
C ILE A 181 2.49 -4.59 -14.39
N ARG A 182 2.45 -3.35 -14.91
CA ARG A 182 3.51 -2.35 -14.72
C ARG A 182 3.22 -1.49 -13.52
N ARG A 183 4.29 -1.11 -12.81
CA ARG A 183 4.27 -0.13 -11.72
C ARG A 183 4.45 1.27 -12.29
N LEU A 184 3.61 2.20 -11.87
CA LEU A 184 3.73 3.62 -12.19
C LEU A 184 4.34 4.34 -11.00
N HIS A 185 5.34 5.19 -11.23
CA HIS A 185 5.92 5.97 -10.15
C HIS A 185 4.89 6.92 -9.53
N GLN A 186 4.90 7.01 -8.21
CA GLN A 186 4.10 7.96 -7.44
C GLN A 186 4.84 8.41 -6.18
N GLU A 187 4.46 9.55 -5.67
CA GLU A 187 4.83 10.07 -4.36
C GLU A 187 3.59 10.60 -3.65
N ASP A 188 3.50 10.38 -2.35
CA ASP A 188 2.51 11.07 -1.53
C ASP A 188 2.95 12.52 -1.25
N LEU A 189 2.05 13.33 -0.67
CA LEU A 189 2.37 14.73 -0.37
C LEU A 189 3.47 14.88 0.67
N CYS A 190 3.62 13.95 1.61
CA CYS A 190 4.70 13.99 2.60
C CYS A 190 6.05 13.73 1.92
N GLN A 191 6.10 12.77 1.02
CA GLN A 191 7.29 12.46 0.21
C GLN A 191 7.67 13.65 -0.67
N ALA A 192 6.73 14.18 -1.44
CA ALA A 192 6.94 15.32 -2.35
C ALA A 192 7.37 16.61 -1.62
N LEU A 193 6.90 16.81 -0.39
CA LEU A 193 7.25 17.97 0.44
C LEU A 193 8.47 17.74 1.35
N GLY A 194 9.01 16.52 1.38
CA GLY A 194 10.11 16.15 2.28
C GLY A 194 9.73 16.19 3.76
N VAL A 195 8.47 15.91 4.10
CA VAL A 195 7.91 15.97 5.46
C VAL A 195 7.67 14.55 5.98
N MET A 196 8.07 14.28 7.22
CA MET A 196 7.82 12.98 7.86
C MET A 196 6.31 12.71 8.03
N PRO A 197 5.79 11.51 7.69
CA PRO A 197 4.36 11.14 7.83
C PRO A 197 3.80 11.39 9.23
N ALA A 198 4.53 11.08 10.29
CA ALA A 198 4.13 11.28 11.69
C ALA A 198 3.82 12.74 12.06
N LYS A 199 4.21 13.72 11.25
CA LYS A 199 3.92 15.14 11.46
C LYS A 199 2.63 15.58 10.77
N SER A 200 2.04 14.77 9.90
CA SER A 200 0.79 15.08 9.18
C SER A 200 -0.46 14.93 10.06
N HIS A 201 -0.39 14.17 11.16
CA HIS A 201 -1.50 13.90 12.07
C HIS A 201 -1.54 14.87 13.26
N GLY A 202 -1.84 16.16 12.99
CA GLY A 202 -2.47 17.01 14.01
C GLY A 202 -1.58 17.71 15.05
N ARG A 203 -0.27 17.90 14.88
CA ARG A 203 0.47 18.91 15.65
C ARG A 203 0.67 20.18 14.83
N ARG A 204 0.32 21.35 15.43
CA ARG A 204 0.50 22.69 14.82
C ARG A 204 1.85 22.77 14.13
N ARG A 205 1.85 23.16 12.85
CA ARG A 205 3.06 23.45 12.09
C ARG A 205 3.88 24.51 12.81
N PRO A 206 5.21 24.34 12.94
CA PRO A 206 6.10 25.49 13.04
C PRO A 206 6.01 26.24 11.70
N ASP A 207 5.94 27.57 11.76
CA ASP A 207 5.92 28.42 10.58
C ASP A 207 7.13 28.14 9.69
N HIS A 208 6.88 27.53 8.53
CA HIS A 208 7.89 27.45 7.48
C HIS A 208 7.69 28.62 6.52
N PRO A 209 8.77 29.34 6.14
CA PRO A 209 8.69 30.37 5.12
C PRO A 209 8.18 29.74 3.81
N ARG A 210 7.17 30.38 3.25
CA ARG A 210 6.57 29.99 1.95
C ARG A 210 7.62 30.18 0.85
N HIS A 211 8.30 29.11 0.47
CA HIS A 211 8.95 29.09 -0.82
C HIS A 211 7.89 28.70 -1.87
N SER A 212 7.43 29.73 -2.56
CA SER A 212 6.55 29.61 -3.73
C SER A 212 7.35 28.98 -4.89
N ARG A 213 7.39 27.68 -4.97
CA ARG A 213 7.64 27.00 -6.24
C ARG A 213 6.30 26.45 -6.70
N ALA A 214 5.78 27.03 -7.79
CA ALA A 214 4.62 26.51 -8.48
C ALA A 214 4.88 25.05 -8.91
N PRO A 215 3.89 24.16 -8.81
CA PRO A 215 4.06 22.78 -9.27
C PRO A 215 4.34 22.78 -10.78
N HIS A 216 5.35 22.02 -11.18
CA HIS A 216 5.59 21.72 -12.58
C HIS A 216 4.32 21.09 -13.17
N LYS A 217 3.75 21.74 -14.19
CA LYS A 217 2.65 21.17 -14.96
C LYS A 217 3.18 19.92 -15.67
N TYR A 218 2.58 18.80 -15.40
CA TYR A 218 2.77 17.57 -16.17
C TYR A 218 2.13 17.81 -17.56
N GLU A 219 2.93 17.82 -18.62
CA GLU A 219 2.44 17.72 -19.99
C GLU A 219 2.56 16.25 -20.43
N PRO A 220 1.46 15.60 -20.82
CA PRO A 220 1.55 14.25 -21.37
C PRO A 220 2.30 14.27 -22.70
N PRO A 221 3.08 13.22 -23.03
CA PRO A 221 3.74 13.13 -24.32
C PRO A 221 2.70 13.16 -25.45
N SER A 222 2.92 14.03 -26.43
CA SER A 222 2.15 14.08 -27.67
C SER A 222 2.29 12.75 -28.41
N THR A 223 1.15 12.23 -28.85
CA THR A 223 0.97 11.05 -29.71
C THR A 223 1.75 11.13 -31.01
#